data_15a4764b97599218f1400faf2248c1ea
#
_entry.id   15a4764b97599218f1400faf2248c1ea
#
_cell.length_a   1.000
_cell.length_b   1.000
_cell.length_c   1.000
_cell.angle_alpha   90.00
_cell.angle_beta   90.00
_cell.angle_gamma   90.00
#
_symmetry.space_group_name_H-M   'P 1'
#
loop_
_entity.id
_entity.type
_entity.pdbx_description
1 polymer ?
#
loop_
_entity_poly.entity_id
_entity_poly.type
_entity_poly.pdbx_seq_one_letter_code
_entity_poly.pdbx_strand_id
1 'polypeptide(L)' 'KRKLDRTATRRELDGALRDLGERYRELVRAGRMHVPQELAGLVQAVKDLEGRLEAQQREITALESEQPSTT' A
#
# COMPACT_ATOMS: atom_id res chain seq x y z
N LYS A 1 5.64 -4.41 -38.79
CA LYS A 1 5.36 -3.35 -38.03
C LYS A 1 5.00 -3.64 -36.63
N ARG A 2 5.65 -2.98 -35.73
CA ARG A 2 5.52 -3.26 -34.39
C ARG A 2 4.62 -2.31 -33.70
N LYS A 3 3.73 -2.80 -32.97
CA LYS A 3 2.84 -1.97 -32.29
C LYS A 3 3.25 -1.88 -30.87
N LEU A 4 3.59 -0.69 -30.41
CA LEU A 4 3.98 -0.52 -29.05
C LEU A 4 2.76 -0.64 -28.15
N ASP A 5 2.87 -1.50 -27.17
CA ASP A 5 1.76 -1.67 -26.26
C ASP A 5 1.97 -0.80 -25.04
N ARG A 6 1.48 0.42 -25.11
CA ARG A 6 1.65 1.36 -24.03
C ARG A 6 0.94 0.92 -22.76
N THR A 7 -0.16 0.21 -22.92
CA THR A 7 -0.91 -0.24 -21.77
C THR A 7 -0.13 -1.25 -20.96
N ALA A 8 0.51 -2.20 -21.65
CA ALA A 8 1.32 -3.19 -20.95
C ALA A 8 2.50 -2.53 -20.26
N THR A 9 3.16 -1.61 -20.96
CA THR A 9 4.29 -0.92 -20.37
C THR A 9 3.88 -0.10 -19.17
N ARG A 10 2.72 0.55 -19.25
CA ARG A 10 2.24 1.34 -18.12
C ARG A 10 1.96 0.47 -16.92
N ARG A 11 1.39 -0.71 -17.13
CA ARG A 11 1.13 -1.61 -16.03
C ARG A 11 2.42 -2.10 -15.40
N GLU A 12 3.42 -2.36 -16.22
CA GLU A 12 4.71 -2.75 -15.70
C GLU A 12 5.31 -1.65 -14.85
N LEU A 13 5.20 -0.41 -15.33
CA LEU A 13 5.74 0.71 -14.60
C LEU A 13 5.01 0.89 -13.27
N ASP A 14 3.69 0.80 -13.30
CA ASP A 14 2.91 0.96 -12.08
C ASP A 14 3.25 -0.13 -11.07
N GLY A 15 3.43 -1.35 -11.55
CA GLY A 15 3.81 -2.45 -10.67
C GLY A 15 5.20 -2.24 -10.09
N ALA A 16 6.13 -1.77 -10.90
CA ALA A 16 7.47 -1.51 -10.42
C ALA A 16 7.50 -0.40 -9.40
N LEU A 17 6.71 0.65 -9.64
CA LEU A 17 6.64 1.75 -8.69
C LEU A 17 6.03 1.29 -7.38
N ARG A 18 5.02 0.43 -7.44
CA ARG A 18 4.42 -0.12 -6.24
C ARG A 18 5.42 -0.95 -5.46
N ASP A 19 6.16 -1.80 -6.16
CA ASP A 19 7.15 -2.66 -5.51
C ASP A 19 8.24 -1.81 -4.87
N LEU A 20 8.67 -0.78 -5.58
CA LEU A 20 9.68 0.12 -5.06
C LEU A 20 9.19 0.80 -3.79
N GLY A 21 7.94 1.26 -3.81
CA GLY A 21 7.37 1.93 -2.65
C GLY A 21 7.24 1.00 -1.46
N GLU A 22 6.79 -0.23 -1.71
CA GLU A 22 6.64 -1.19 -0.64
C GLU A 22 7.99 -1.57 -0.05
N ARG A 23 8.99 -1.73 -0.90
CA ARG A 23 10.32 -2.05 -0.42
C ARG A 23 10.90 -0.91 0.40
N TYR A 24 10.72 0.31 -0.09
CA TYR A 24 11.19 1.47 0.63
C TYR A 24 10.53 1.55 2.00
N ARG A 25 9.22 1.33 2.05
CA ARG A 25 8.49 1.38 3.30
C ARG A 25 9.01 0.33 4.28
N GLU A 26 9.31 -0.87 3.78
CA GLU A 26 9.85 -1.92 4.64
C GLU A 26 11.19 -1.53 5.22
N LEU A 27 12.03 -0.93 4.41
CA LEU A 27 13.35 -0.52 4.88
C LEU A 27 13.26 0.58 5.92
N VAL A 28 12.35 1.51 5.70
CA VAL A 28 12.14 2.59 6.68
C VAL A 28 11.61 2.03 7.98
N ARG A 29 10.65 1.11 7.89
CA ARG A 29 10.05 0.51 9.06
C ARG A 29 11.07 -0.28 9.87
N ALA A 30 12.00 -0.92 9.18
CA ALA A 30 13.06 -1.67 9.84
C ALA A 30 14.18 -0.79 10.38
N GLY A 31 14.08 0.52 10.18
CA GLY A 31 15.12 1.43 10.64
C GLY A 31 16.38 1.35 9.82
N ARG A 32 16.30 0.81 8.62
CA ARG A 32 17.47 0.61 7.80
C ARG A 32 17.66 1.67 6.75
N MET A 33 16.74 2.61 6.66
CA MET A 33 16.84 3.65 5.67
C MET A 33 16.35 4.95 6.25
N HIS A 34 17.11 6.00 5.98
CA HIS A 34 16.76 7.32 6.45
C HIS A 34 15.75 7.92 5.47
N VAL A 35 14.74 8.59 5.99
CA VAL A 35 13.72 9.20 5.15
C VAL A 35 14.12 10.63 4.82
N PRO A 36 14.33 10.94 3.52
CA PRO A 36 14.63 12.32 3.15
C PRO A 36 13.46 13.23 3.53
N GLN A 37 13.78 14.46 3.81
CA GLN A 37 12.76 15.39 4.23
C GLN A 37 11.67 15.56 3.20
N GLU A 38 12.03 15.50 1.92
CA GLU A 38 11.06 15.65 0.87
C GLU A 38 10.04 14.54 0.85
N LEU A 39 10.37 13.39 1.43
CA LEU A 39 9.46 12.25 1.44
C LEU A 39 8.77 12.06 2.77
N ALA A 40 9.12 12.86 3.77
CA ALA A 40 8.59 12.65 5.11
C ALA A 40 7.07 12.73 5.13
N GLY A 41 6.51 13.69 4.41
CA GLY A 41 5.06 13.82 4.36
C GLY A 41 4.38 12.64 3.72
N LEU A 42 4.97 12.13 2.65
CA LEU A 42 4.40 10.97 1.97
C LEU A 42 4.50 9.73 2.83
N VAL A 43 5.61 9.55 3.51
CA VAL A 43 5.78 8.40 4.39
C VAL A 43 4.74 8.45 5.51
N GLN A 44 4.52 9.63 6.07
CA GLN A 44 3.53 9.77 7.13
C GLN A 44 2.13 9.49 6.61
N ALA A 45 1.82 9.97 5.41
CA ALA A 45 0.52 9.72 4.81
C ALA A 45 0.28 8.22 4.61
N VAL A 46 1.30 7.51 4.17
CA VAL A 46 1.19 6.08 3.98
C VAL A 46 0.93 5.38 5.31
N LYS A 47 1.65 5.79 6.35
CA LYS A 47 1.43 5.20 7.68
C LYS A 47 0.02 5.44 8.16
N ASP A 48 -0.48 6.65 7.95
CA ASP A 48 -1.84 6.99 8.39
C ASP A 48 -2.87 6.15 7.64
N LEU A 49 -2.68 6.00 6.33
CA LEU A 49 -3.61 5.22 5.53
C LEU A 49 -3.57 3.75 5.90
N GLU A 50 -2.38 3.23 6.18
CA GLU A 50 -2.26 1.85 6.61
C GLU A 50 -2.95 1.62 7.93
N GLY A 51 -2.81 2.57 8.85
CA GLY A 51 -3.49 2.46 10.13
C GLY A 51 -4.99 2.49 9.97
N ARG A 52 -5.47 3.35 9.07
CA ARG A 52 -6.89 3.44 8.80
C ARG A 52 -7.40 2.15 8.17
N LEU A 53 -6.64 1.60 7.26
CA LEU A 53 -7.01 0.36 6.60
C LEU A 53 -7.10 -0.77 7.60
N GLU A 54 -6.14 -0.86 8.52
CA GLU A 54 -6.17 -1.87 9.55
C GLU A 54 -7.37 -1.72 10.46
N ALA A 55 -7.69 -0.48 10.82
CA ALA A 55 -8.84 -0.24 11.68
C ALA A 55 -10.13 -0.65 10.98
N GLN A 56 -10.24 -0.33 9.70
CA GLN A 56 -11.42 -0.72 8.93
C GLN A 56 -11.53 -2.22 8.82
N GLN A 57 -10.42 -2.88 8.64
CA GLN A 57 -10.42 -4.33 8.52
C GLN A 57 -10.86 -4.98 9.83
N ARG A 58 -10.40 -4.45 10.95
CA ARG A 58 -10.83 -4.97 12.25
C ARG A 58 -12.30 -4.75 12.46
N GLU A 59 -12.80 -3.60 12.01
CA GLU A 59 -14.20 -3.30 12.14
C GLU A 59 -15.05 -4.26 11.32
N ILE A 60 -14.63 -4.52 10.09
CA ILE A 60 -15.33 -5.46 9.24
C ILE A 60 -15.34 -6.85 9.87
N THR A 61 -14.19 -7.27 10.37
CA THR A 61 -14.09 -8.57 11.01
C THR A 61 -15.01 -8.66 12.23
N ALA A 62 -15.06 -7.60 13.01
CA ALA A 62 -15.91 -7.60 14.19
C ALA A 62 -17.37 -7.69 13.80
N LEU A 63 -17.77 -6.97 12.77
CA LEU A 63 -19.14 -7.03 12.30
C LEU A 63 -19.51 -8.41 11.79
N GLU A 64 -18.59 -9.03 11.08
CA GLU A 64 -18.83 -10.36 10.56
C GLU A 64 -18.96 -11.37 11.69
N SER A 65 -18.18 -11.18 12.74
CA SER A 65 -18.27 -12.06 13.88
C SER A 65 -19.57 -11.91 14.63
N GLU A 66 -20.06 -10.69 14.68
CA GLU A 66 -21.28 -10.42 15.41
C GLU A 66 -22.51 -10.82 14.67
N GLN A 67 -22.44 -10.89 13.37
CA GLN A 67 -23.58 -11.27 12.60
C GLN A 67 -23.79 -12.73 12.69
N PRO A 68 -24.84 -13.18 13.30
CA PRO A 68 -25.08 -14.60 13.37
C PRO A 68 -25.40 -15.05 11.97
N SER A 69 -24.93 -16.18 11.66
CA SER A 69 -25.22 -16.72 10.40
C SER A 69 -26.63 -17.12 10.43
N THR A 70 -27.45 -16.29 10.09
CA THR A 70 -28.76 -16.68 10.11
C THR A 70 -29.05 -17.43 8.94
N THR A 71 -29.66 -18.33 9.03
CA THR A 71 -30.02 -19.07 7.90
C THR A 71 -31.35 -18.74 7.45
#